data_2d39a49b6f3a03c7f0ff60e59efa9955
#
_entry.id   2d39a49b6f3a03c7f0ff60e59efa9955
#
_cell.length_a   1.000
_cell.length_b   1.000
_cell.length_c   1.000
_cell.angle_alpha   90.00
_cell.angle_beta   90.00
_cell.angle_gamma   90.00
#
_symmetry.space_group_name_H-M   'P 1'
#
loop_
_entity.id
_entity.type
_entity.pdbx_description
1 polymer ?
#
loop_
_entity_poly.entity_id
_entity_poly.type
_entity_poly.pdbx_seq_one_letter_code
_entity_poly.pdbx_strand_id
1 'polypeptide(L)'
;MKALVLEEQKKLSLRDFPFSEITGPDDVKIAIKSCGICGSDVHYFLNGKIGGFIVNEPMILGHEASGIVVETGANVKNLKAGDKVCMEPGIPDFKSIETLKGMYNLDPAVRFWATPPIHGCLRETVVHPAALCFKLPDNVSLQEGALVEPVAIGMWAAKKARIAPGDTALVTGGGTIGIVTALAAEAAGCSKVYIADIKKGKIEFISRHYNDKLEGIDLNQTDISGYFEKKGVKGVDIVFEASGSVKVFENICSYLVPGGRMVLIGMPSGPVPLDVVAMQIKELSIETIFRYVNIYPLVINMIASGKLNVKPLVTRVYSFADSIKAFDYAATLPEKDVKIMIDLE
;
A
#
# COMPACT_ATOMS: atom_id res chain seq x y z
N MET A 1 -15.14 -18.56 14.35
CA MET A 1 -15.06 -18.21 12.93
C MET A 1 -13.71 -18.64 12.36
N LYS A 2 -13.68 -19.00 11.06
CA LYS A 2 -12.40 -19.35 10.41
C LYS A 2 -11.53 -18.13 10.19
N ALA A 3 -10.22 -18.29 10.46
CA ALA A 3 -9.21 -17.26 10.27
C ALA A 3 -7.88 -17.86 9.82
N LEU A 4 -7.11 -17.10 9.05
CA LEU A 4 -5.71 -17.41 8.76
C LEU A 4 -4.84 -16.83 9.88
N VAL A 5 -4.25 -17.72 10.66
CA VAL A 5 -3.50 -17.38 11.88
C VAL A 5 -2.02 -17.63 11.67
N LEU A 6 -1.20 -16.63 11.93
CA LEU A 6 0.24 -16.80 12.13
C LEU A 6 0.43 -17.27 13.57
N GLU A 7 0.71 -18.56 13.74
CA GLU A 7 0.90 -19.20 15.07
C GLU A 7 2.26 -18.83 15.67
N GLU A 8 3.26 -18.86 14.82
CA GLU A 8 4.65 -18.50 15.10
C GLU A 8 5.37 -18.24 13.77
N GLN A 9 6.59 -17.75 13.81
CA GLN A 9 7.40 -17.52 12.62
C GLN A 9 7.40 -18.73 11.67
N LYS A 10 7.04 -18.52 10.40
CA LYS A 10 6.93 -19.52 9.32
C LYS A 10 5.87 -20.60 9.54
N LYS A 11 4.93 -20.39 10.44
CA LYS A 11 3.86 -21.36 10.70
C LYS A 11 2.49 -20.69 10.64
N LEU A 12 1.76 -20.97 9.58
CA LEU A 12 0.37 -20.55 9.39
C LEU A 12 -0.59 -21.71 9.63
N SER A 13 -1.75 -21.39 10.14
CA SER A 13 -2.89 -22.32 10.19
C SER A 13 -4.17 -21.62 9.74
N LEU A 14 -4.99 -22.34 9.00
CA LEU A 14 -6.37 -21.94 8.69
C LEU A 14 -7.27 -22.74 9.64
N ARG A 15 -7.79 -22.11 10.68
CA ARG A 15 -8.55 -22.77 11.75
C ARG A 15 -9.63 -21.89 12.33
N ASP A 16 -10.49 -22.49 13.13
CA ASP A 16 -11.39 -21.73 13.96
C ASP A 16 -10.61 -20.96 15.03
N PHE A 17 -10.85 -19.67 15.07
CA PHE A 17 -10.26 -18.77 16.05
C PHE A 17 -11.36 -18.27 16.99
N PRO A 18 -11.15 -18.37 18.34
CA PRO A 18 -12.15 -17.98 19.32
C PRO A 18 -12.22 -16.46 19.43
N PHE A 19 -12.80 -15.82 18.42
CA PHE A 19 -12.96 -14.39 18.34
C PHE A 19 -14.45 -14.05 18.27
N SER A 20 -14.93 -13.28 19.22
CA SER A 20 -16.29 -12.76 19.22
C SER A 20 -16.23 -11.25 19.23
N GLU A 21 -16.77 -10.64 18.19
CA GLU A 21 -16.93 -9.20 18.08
C GLU A 21 -18.40 -8.84 18.23
N ILE A 22 -18.67 -7.87 19.10
CA ILE A 22 -20.00 -7.30 19.29
C ILE A 22 -20.05 -5.99 18.51
N THR A 23 -21.03 -5.84 17.64
CA THR A 23 -21.27 -4.60 16.88
C THR A 23 -21.70 -3.51 17.86
N GLY A 24 -20.85 -2.50 18.03
CA GLY A 24 -21.18 -1.31 18.81
C GLY A 24 -22.17 -0.39 18.07
N PRO A 25 -22.70 0.64 18.74
CA PRO A 25 -23.70 1.53 18.12
C PRO A 25 -23.17 2.31 16.90
N ASP A 26 -21.87 2.54 16.82
CA ASP A 26 -21.20 3.29 15.74
C ASP A 26 -20.39 2.38 14.81
N ASP A 27 -20.50 1.06 14.98
CA ASP A 27 -19.74 0.08 14.22
C ASP A 27 -20.56 -0.59 13.11
N VAL A 28 -19.87 -1.23 12.21
CA VAL A 28 -20.46 -2.14 11.21
C VAL A 28 -19.76 -3.50 11.27
N LYS A 29 -20.55 -4.57 11.09
CA LYS A 29 -20.04 -5.92 10.88
C LYS A 29 -19.97 -6.19 9.39
N ILE A 30 -18.83 -6.68 8.93
CA ILE A 30 -18.53 -6.87 7.51
C ILE A 30 -18.09 -8.31 7.27
N ALA A 31 -18.71 -8.98 6.32
CA ALA A 31 -18.19 -10.22 5.76
C ALA A 31 -17.06 -9.86 4.80
N ILE A 32 -15.85 -10.28 5.10
CA ILE A 32 -14.70 -10.07 4.23
C ILE A 32 -14.87 -10.90 2.96
N LYS A 33 -14.61 -10.30 1.81
CA LYS A 33 -14.77 -10.95 0.50
C LYS A 33 -13.49 -10.97 -0.30
N SER A 34 -12.62 -9.99 -0.14
CA SER A 34 -11.31 -9.97 -0.79
C SER A 34 -10.28 -9.30 0.10
N CYS A 35 -9.09 -9.88 0.18
CA CYS A 35 -7.98 -9.36 0.95
C CYS A 35 -6.66 -9.49 0.16
N GLY A 36 -5.93 -8.39 0.03
CA GLY A 36 -4.59 -8.39 -0.55
C GLY A 36 -3.54 -8.89 0.44
N ILE A 37 -2.54 -9.63 -0.06
CA ILE A 37 -1.34 -9.94 0.72
C ILE A 37 -0.36 -8.77 0.58
N CYS A 38 -0.02 -8.15 1.71
CA CYS A 38 0.99 -7.10 1.79
C CYS A 38 2.39 -7.68 2.04
N GLY A 39 3.42 -6.94 1.62
CA GLY A 39 4.80 -7.27 1.96
C GLY A 39 5.06 -7.35 3.47
N SER A 40 4.36 -6.54 4.27
CA SER A 40 4.44 -6.60 5.74
C SER A 40 3.87 -7.90 6.32
N ASP A 41 2.77 -8.43 5.76
CA ASP A 41 2.23 -9.74 6.17
C ASP A 41 3.26 -10.86 5.90
N VAL A 42 3.92 -10.81 4.74
CA VAL A 42 5.00 -11.74 4.38
C VAL A 42 6.20 -11.58 5.32
N HIS A 43 6.55 -10.34 5.71
CA HIS A 43 7.60 -10.08 6.69
C HIS A 43 7.29 -10.68 8.06
N TYR A 44 6.05 -10.50 8.56
CA TYR A 44 5.63 -11.14 9.82
C TYR A 44 5.69 -12.66 9.71
N PHE A 45 5.21 -13.21 8.59
CA PHE A 45 5.27 -14.66 8.35
C PHE A 45 6.71 -15.17 8.39
N LEU A 46 7.64 -14.54 7.65
CA LEU A 46 9.02 -15.02 7.51
C LEU A 46 9.89 -14.73 8.73
N ASN A 47 9.70 -13.59 9.39
CA ASN A 47 10.64 -13.06 10.38
C ASN A 47 10.05 -12.90 11.78
N GLY A 48 8.72 -13.05 11.94
CA GLY A 48 8.02 -12.88 13.22
C GLY A 48 8.00 -11.43 13.73
N LYS A 49 8.58 -10.47 13.00
CA LYS A 49 8.66 -9.06 13.42
C LYS A 49 8.92 -8.10 12.27
N ILE A 50 8.55 -6.82 12.47
CA ILE A 50 8.96 -5.68 11.65
C ILE A 50 9.40 -4.56 12.60
N GLY A 51 10.70 -4.22 12.63
CA GLY A 51 11.24 -3.25 13.59
C GLY A 51 10.90 -3.65 15.03
N GLY A 52 10.25 -2.76 15.77
CA GLY A 52 9.80 -3.00 17.15
C GLY A 52 8.49 -3.79 17.29
N PHE A 53 7.78 -4.08 16.20
CA PHE A 53 6.52 -4.83 16.22
C PHE A 53 6.82 -6.33 16.14
N ILE A 54 6.71 -7.03 17.26
CA ILE A 54 7.06 -8.45 17.42
C ILE A 54 5.79 -9.27 17.62
N VAL A 55 5.64 -10.37 16.89
CA VAL A 55 4.55 -11.33 17.04
C VAL A 55 4.90 -12.24 18.22
N ASN A 56 4.33 -11.96 19.39
CA ASN A 56 4.55 -12.73 20.62
C ASN A 56 3.45 -13.78 20.85
N GLU A 57 2.31 -13.65 20.19
CA GLU A 57 1.14 -14.52 20.33
C GLU A 57 0.54 -14.80 18.95
N PRO A 58 -0.24 -15.88 18.76
CA PRO A 58 -0.91 -16.15 17.50
C PRO A 58 -1.72 -14.95 16.99
N MET A 59 -1.49 -14.52 15.76
CA MET A 59 -2.07 -13.31 15.19
C MET A 59 -2.73 -13.58 13.83
N ILE A 60 -3.94 -13.06 13.61
CA ILE A 60 -4.58 -13.06 12.30
C ILE A 60 -3.89 -12.01 11.43
N LEU A 61 -3.53 -12.38 10.19
CA LEU A 61 -2.88 -11.49 9.21
C LEU A 61 -3.91 -10.73 8.36
N GLY A 62 -3.40 -9.84 7.47
CA GLY A 62 -4.16 -9.09 6.47
C GLY A 62 -4.70 -7.75 6.95
N HIS A 63 -4.61 -6.75 6.07
CA HIS A 63 -5.10 -5.38 6.33
C HIS A 63 -5.57 -4.65 5.07
N GLU A 64 -5.44 -5.25 3.89
CA GLU A 64 -5.90 -4.69 2.62
C GLU A 64 -7.21 -5.38 2.22
N ALA A 65 -8.37 -4.89 2.67
CA ALA A 65 -9.61 -5.66 2.55
C ALA A 65 -10.82 -4.87 2.02
N SER A 66 -11.70 -5.64 1.42
CA SER A 66 -13.06 -5.23 1.08
C SER A 66 -14.06 -6.33 1.43
N GLY A 67 -15.33 -5.95 1.55
CA GLY A 67 -16.37 -6.91 1.92
C GLY A 67 -17.76 -6.36 1.78
N ILE A 68 -18.70 -7.09 2.37
CA ILE A 68 -20.15 -6.78 2.36
C ILE A 68 -20.58 -6.52 3.79
N VAL A 69 -21.27 -5.40 4.02
CA VAL A 69 -21.88 -5.08 5.31
C VAL A 69 -22.95 -6.12 5.64
N VAL A 70 -22.86 -6.75 6.81
CA VAL A 70 -23.81 -7.73 7.32
C VAL A 70 -24.77 -7.10 8.31
N GLU A 71 -24.23 -6.25 9.19
CA GLU A 71 -24.96 -5.62 10.29
C GLU A 71 -24.43 -4.21 10.54
N THR A 72 -25.30 -3.31 10.96
CA THR A 72 -24.94 -1.93 11.33
C THR A 72 -25.39 -1.61 12.74
N GLY A 73 -24.55 -0.88 13.49
CA GLY A 73 -24.93 -0.31 14.76
C GLY A 73 -26.05 0.72 14.64
N ALA A 74 -26.74 1.00 15.74
CA ALA A 74 -27.93 1.84 15.76
C ALA A 74 -27.71 3.30 15.31
N ASN A 75 -26.48 3.82 15.50
CA ASN A 75 -26.12 5.18 15.11
C ASN A 75 -25.66 5.29 13.65
N VAL A 76 -25.38 4.19 12.96
CA VAL A 76 -24.89 4.19 11.57
C VAL A 76 -26.02 4.56 10.62
N LYS A 77 -25.84 5.64 9.84
CA LYS A 77 -26.85 6.15 8.90
C LYS A 77 -26.43 6.10 7.43
N ASN A 78 -25.14 5.98 7.18
CA ASN A 78 -24.54 6.06 5.84
C ASN A 78 -24.26 4.69 5.20
N LEU A 79 -24.41 3.60 5.94
CA LEU A 79 -24.20 2.22 5.49
C LEU A 79 -25.39 1.36 5.90
N LYS A 80 -25.62 0.28 5.13
CA LYS A 80 -26.67 -0.72 5.41
C LYS A 80 -26.18 -2.11 4.99
N ALA A 81 -26.83 -3.13 5.52
CA ALA A 81 -26.60 -4.52 5.10
C ALA A 81 -26.71 -4.65 3.57
N GLY A 82 -25.78 -5.39 2.97
CA GLY A 82 -25.63 -5.56 1.52
C GLY A 82 -24.75 -4.54 0.83
N ASP A 83 -24.36 -3.43 1.46
CA ASP A 83 -23.43 -2.47 0.86
C ASP A 83 -22.04 -3.09 0.69
N LYS A 84 -21.42 -2.90 -0.48
CA LYS A 84 -20.00 -3.18 -0.72
C LYS A 84 -19.16 -2.08 -0.08
N VAL A 85 -18.15 -2.45 0.69
CA VAL A 85 -17.26 -1.51 1.38
C VAL A 85 -15.80 -1.93 1.30
N CYS A 86 -14.90 -0.95 1.37
CA CYS A 86 -13.52 -1.16 1.80
C CYS A 86 -13.28 -0.45 3.12
N MET A 87 -12.27 -0.88 3.86
CA MET A 87 -12.02 -0.42 5.21
C MET A 87 -10.62 0.17 5.35
N GLU A 88 -10.54 1.31 6.01
CA GLU A 88 -9.26 1.87 6.44
C GLU A 88 -8.81 1.13 7.72
N PRO A 89 -7.69 0.36 7.68
CA PRO A 89 -7.38 -0.64 8.71
C PRO A 89 -6.90 -0.06 10.04
N GLY A 90 -6.59 1.24 10.09
CA GLY A 90 -6.06 1.91 11.28
C GLY A 90 -7.14 2.62 12.07
N ILE A 91 -7.44 2.15 13.29
CA ILE A 91 -8.39 2.79 14.20
C ILE A 91 -7.60 3.67 15.18
N PRO A 92 -7.66 5.01 15.06
CA PRO A 92 -6.99 5.93 15.97
C PRO A 92 -7.80 6.12 17.28
N ASP A 93 -7.19 6.74 18.27
CA ASP A 93 -7.95 7.44 19.30
C ASP A 93 -8.52 8.73 18.70
N PHE A 94 -9.84 8.79 18.52
CA PHE A 94 -10.52 9.94 17.94
C PHE A 94 -10.40 11.23 18.80
N LYS A 95 -9.82 11.14 19.99
CA LYS A 95 -9.60 12.26 20.91
C LYS A 95 -8.15 12.66 21.04
N SER A 96 -7.22 11.92 20.42
CA SER A 96 -5.79 12.25 20.47
C SER A 96 -5.48 13.58 19.78
N ILE A 97 -4.41 14.23 20.19
CA ILE A 97 -3.97 15.51 19.60
C ILE A 97 -3.62 15.33 18.12
N GLU A 98 -3.02 14.22 17.76
CA GLU A 98 -2.65 13.87 16.39
C GLU A 98 -3.89 13.75 15.52
N THR A 99 -4.92 13.04 16.00
CA THR A 99 -6.20 12.88 15.30
C THR A 99 -6.92 14.21 15.14
N LEU A 100 -7.00 15.02 16.18
CA LEU A 100 -7.63 16.34 16.13
C LEU A 100 -6.92 17.31 15.19
N LYS A 101 -5.60 17.15 14.98
CA LYS A 101 -4.82 17.90 13.99
C LYS A 101 -4.92 17.32 12.56
N GLY A 102 -5.70 16.26 12.36
CA GLY A 102 -5.83 15.59 11.06
C GLY A 102 -4.63 14.70 10.68
N MET A 103 -3.83 14.29 11.65
CA MET A 103 -2.66 13.41 11.48
C MET A 103 -2.89 12.07 12.20
N TYR A 104 -4.09 11.50 12.08
CA TYR A 104 -4.46 10.29 12.83
C TYR A 104 -3.61 9.05 12.49
N ASN A 105 -2.97 9.03 11.33
CA ASN A 105 -1.99 8.00 10.97
C ASN A 105 -0.76 7.98 11.89
N LEU A 106 -0.47 9.10 12.58
CA LEU A 106 0.66 9.30 13.50
C LEU A 106 0.23 9.19 14.98
N ASP A 107 -1.02 8.90 15.25
CA ASP A 107 -1.51 8.67 16.61
C ASP A 107 -0.76 7.48 17.24
N PRO A 108 -0.08 7.66 18.40
CA PRO A 108 0.65 6.57 19.06
C PRO A 108 -0.26 5.42 19.51
N ALA A 109 -1.55 5.68 19.70
CA ALA A 109 -2.54 4.70 20.13
C ALA A 109 -3.27 4.00 18.97
N VAL A 110 -2.91 4.29 17.71
CA VAL A 110 -3.57 3.68 16.55
C VAL A 110 -3.47 2.15 16.59
N ARG A 111 -4.63 1.50 16.52
CA ARG A 111 -4.73 0.04 16.38
C ARG A 111 -4.84 -0.31 14.91
N PHE A 112 -3.76 -0.78 14.32
CA PHE A 112 -3.71 -1.09 12.90
C PHE A 112 -3.80 -2.60 12.68
N TRP A 113 -4.68 -3.06 11.80
CA TRP A 113 -4.85 -4.47 11.49
C TRP A 113 -3.51 -5.14 11.12
N ALA A 114 -3.35 -6.39 11.54
CA ALA A 114 -2.14 -7.19 11.32
C ALA A 114 -0.83 -6.48 11.75
N THR A 115 -0.91 -5.61 12.76
CA THR A 115 0.26 -5.05 13.44
C THR A 115 0.20 -5.48 14.91
N PRO A 116 1.17 -6.27 15.40
CA PRO A 116 1.12 -6.82 16.75
C PRO A 116 0.87 -5.77 17.83
N PRO A 117 -0.02 -6.00 18.78
CA PRO A 117 -0.81 -7.24 19.02
C PRO A 117 -2.17 -7.28 18.30
N ILE A 118 -2.44 -6.42 17.33
CA ILE A 118 -3.77 -6.26 16.72
C ILE A 118 -3.98 -7.31 15.62
N HIS A 119 -5.07 -8.06 15.72
CA HIS A 119 -5.48 -9.01 14.69
C HIS A 119 -5.88 -8.31 13.38
N GLY A 120 -5.55 -8.97 12.27
CA GLY A 120 -5.92 -8.54 10.92
C GLY A 120 -7.28 -9.03 10.45
N CYS A 121 -7.52 -8.89 9.16
CA CYS A 121 -8.81 -9.10 8.51
C CYS A 121 -8.91 -10.41 7.68
N LEU A 122 -7.89 -11.27 7.63
CA LEU A 122 -7.98 -12.58 6.95
C LEU A 122 -8.80 -13.57 7.80
N ARG A 123 -10.09 -13.26 7.95
CA ARG A 123 -11.13 -14.01 8.67
C ARG A 123 -12.50 -13.73 8.08
N GLU A 124 -13.47 -14.58 8.37
CA GLU A 124 -14.81 -14.50 7.76
C GLU A 124 -15.51 -13.16 7.97
N THR A 125 -15.43 -12.60 9.16
CA THR A 125 -16.06 -11.29 9.49
C THR A 125 -15.17 -10.42 10.36
N VAL A 126 -15.36 -9.11 10.26
CA VAL A 126 -14.78 -8.10 11.15
C VAL A 126 -15.84 -7.14 11.63
N VAL A 127 -15.67 -6.58 12.84
CA VAL A 127 -16.41 -5.41 13.29
C VAL A 127 -15.46 -4.21 13.24
N HIS A 128 -15.92 -3.10 12.64
CA HIS A 128 -15.08 -1.94 12.38
C HIS A 128 -15.88 -0.65 12.50
N PRO A 129 -15.27 0.47 12.97
CA PRO A 129 -15.98 1.75 13.04
C PRO A 129 -16.53 2.18 11.67
N ALA A 130 -17.81 2.54 11.61
CA ALA A 130 -18.47 2.96 10.37
C ALA A 130 -17.77 4.18 9.73
N ALA A 131 -17.14 5.03 10.54
CA ALA A 131 -16.39 6.20 10.08
C ALA A 131 -15.14 5.83 9.23
N LEU A 132 -14.64 4.60 9.36
CA LEU A 132 -13.48 4.06 8.62
C LEU A 132 -13.89 3.02 7.56
N CYS A 133 -15.20 2.94 7.26
CA CYS A 133 -15.75 2.08 6.22
C CYS A 133 -16.30 2.93 5.08
N PHE A 134 -15.84 2.66 3.88
CA PHE A 134 -16.15 3.47 2.70
C PHE A 134 -16.93 2.63 1.69
N LYS A 135 -18.11 3.12 1.32
CA LYS A 135 -18.97 2.46 0.33
C LYS A 135 -18.31 2.48 -1.04
N LEU A 136 -18.27 1.33 -1.69
CA LEU A 136 -17.77 1.18 -3.06
C LEU A 136 -18.89 1.45 -4.06
N PRO A 137 -18.63 2.23 -5.13
CA PRO A 137 -19.54 2.34 -6.28
C PRO A 137 -19.76 0.98 -6.96
N ASP A 138 -20.87 0.84 -7.68
CA ASP A 138 -21.27 -0.44 -8.30
C ASP A 138 -20.25 -0.94 -9.32
N ASN A 139 -19.58 -0.03 -10.03
CA ASN A 139 -18.56 -0.34 -11.02
C ASN A 139 -17.16 -0.64 -10.44
N VAL A 140 -17.01 -0.61 -9.12
CA VAL A 140 -15.78 -1.02 -8.44
C VAL A 140 -15.96 -2.42 -7.87
N SER A 141 -15.12 -3.36 -8.28
CA SER A 141 -15.13 -4.72 -7.76
C SER A 141 -14.60 -4.79 -6.33
N LEU A 142 -14.87 -5.91 -5.63
CA LEU A 142 -14.33 -6.11 -4.28
C LEU A 142 -12.80 -6.22 -4.28
N GLN A 143 -12.20 -6.83 -5.31
CA GLN A 143 -10.74 -6.88 -5.45
C GLN A 143 -10.14 -5.48 -5.62
N GLU A 144 -10.74 -4.62 -6.47
CA GLU A 144 -10.34 -3.22 -6.59
C GLU A 144 -10.58 -2.45 -5.28
N GLY A 145 -11.65 -2.78 -4.54
CA GLY A 145 -11.92 -2.24 -3.21
C GLY A 145 -10.82 -2.58 -2.19
N ALA A 146 -10.29 -3.80 -2.21
CA ALA A 146 -9.19 -4.20 -1.35
C ALA A 146 -7.87 -3.49 -1.74
N LEU A 147 -7.70 -3.14 -3.02
CA LEU A 147 -6.55 -2.36 -3.50
C LEU A 147 -6.58 -0.88 -3.07
N VAL A 148 -7.69 -0.37 -2.55
CA VAL A 148 -7.77 1.02 -2.08
C VAL A 148 -6.72 1.28 -1.00
N GLU A 149 -6.43 0.31 -0.15
CA GLU A 149 -5.42 0.43 0.91
C GLU A 149 -4.02 0.72 0.34
N PRO A 150 -3.40 -0.15 -0.48
CA PRO A 150 -2.07 0.13 -1.01
C PRO A 150 -2.04 1.33 -1.97
N VAL A 151 -3.12 1.59 -2.70
CA VAL A 151 -3.24 2.78 -3.57
C VAL A 151 -3.26 4.06 -2.74
N ALA A 152 -3.84 4.03 -1.54
CA ALA A 152 -3.85 5.17 -0.61
C ALA A 152 -2.42 5.58 -0.20
N ILE A 153 -1.48 4.64 -0.08
CA ILE A 153 -0.05 4.93 0.14
C ILE A 153 0.51 5.76 -1.03
N GLY A 154 0.33 5.28 -2.27
CA GLY A 154 0.82 5.98 -3.47
C GLY A 154 0.18 7.36 -3.65
N MET A 155 -1.13 7.46 -3.43
CA MET A 155 -1.85 8.73 -3.53
C MET A 155 -1.45 9.73 -2.43
N TRP A 156 -1.19 9.24 -1.23
CA TRP A 156 -0.67 10.09 -0.15
C TRP A 156 0.75 10.59 -0.46
N ALA A 157 1.61 9.73 -1.01
CA ALA A 157 2.93 10.12 -1.48
C ALA A 157 2.85 11.19 -2.58
N ALA A 158 1.98 11.00 -3.57
CA ALA A 158 1.74 11.99 -4.65
C ALA A 158 1.26 13.33 -4.09
N LYS A 159 0.34 13.32 -3.09
CA LYS A 159 -0.12 14.53 -2.41
C LYS A 159 1.02 15.23 -1.65
N LYS A 160 1.86 14.48 -0.94
CA LYS A 160 3.02 15.02 -0.20
C LYS A 160 4.10 15.56 -1.15
N ALA A 161 4.23 14.98 -2.33
CA ALA A 161 5.14 15.47 -3.37
C ALA A 161 4.71 16.83 -3.95
N ARG A 162 3.49 17.30 -3.73
CA ARG A 162 2.98 18.56 -4.27
C ARG A 162 3.16 18.66 -5.79
N ILE A 163 2.75 17.60 -6.49
CA ILE A 163 2.90 17.49 -7.94
C ILE A 163 2.25 18.67 -8.66
N ALA A 164 3.03 19.32 -9.52
CA ALA A 164 2.52 20.32 -10.46
C ALA A 164 2.29 19.67 -11.85
N PRO A 165 1.31 20.14 -12.63
CA PRO A 165 1.11 19.65 -13.97
C PRO A 165 2.37 19.80 -14.83
N GLY A 166 2.82 18.69 -15.42
CA GLY A 166 4.03 18.66 -16.24
C GLY A 166 5.28 18.15 -15.52
N ASP A 167 5.28 18.02 -14.20
CA ASP A 167 6.38 17.42 -13.45
C ASP A 167 6.75 16.05 -14.01
N THR A 168 8.01 15.69 -13.88
CA THR A 168 8.53 14.35 -14.18
C THR A 168 8.91 13.64 -12.88
N ALA A 169 8.74 12.32 -12.84
CA ALA A 169 9.03 11.55 -11.63
C ALA A 169 9.86 10.29 -11.91
N LEU A 170 10.64 9.89 -10.93
CA LEU A 170 11.29 8.59 -10.84
C LEU A 170 10.77 7.86 -9.61
N VAL A 171 10.34 6.61 -9.77
CA VAL A 171 10.01 5.70 -8.68
C VAL A 171 11.09 4.63 -8.61
N THR A 172 11.73 4.45 -7.47
CA THR A 172 12.66 3.35 -7.23
C THR A 172 11.95 2.19 -6.55
N GLY A 173 11.95 1.03 -7.19
CA GLY A 173 11.19 -0.15 -6.79
C GLY A 173 9.89 -0.32 -7.60
N GLY A 174 9.79 -1.40 -8.38
CA GLY A 174 8.63 -1.78 -9.22
C GLY A 174 7.69 -2.79 -8.54
N GLY A 175 7.69 -2.85 -7.20
CA GLY A 175 6.71 -3.62 -6.43
C GLY A 175 5.33 -2.96 -6.42
N THR A 176 4.37 -3.54 -5.70
CA THR A 176 3.01 -3.00 -5.60
C THR A 176 3.02 -1.51 -5.26
N ILE A 177 3.74 -1.12 -4.20
CA ILE A 177 3.79 0.27 -3.73
C ILE A 177 4.41 1.19 -4.78
N GLY A 178 5.49 0.78 -5.45
CA GLY A 178 6.09 1.60 -6.50
C GLY A 178 5.15 1.80 -7.69
N ILE A 179 4.47 0.75 -8.15
CA ILE A 179 3.53 0.87 -9.28
C ILE A 179 2.34 1.74 -8.92
N VAL A 180 1.70 1.55 -7.74
CA VAL A 180 0.57 2.41 -7.33
C VAL A 180 1.01 3.87 -7.11
N THR A 181 2.25 4.11 -6.66
CA THR A 181 2.82 5.45 -6.55
C THR A 181 3.01 6.09 -7.93
N ALA A 182 3.50 5.33 -8.91
CA ALA A 182 3.65 5.81 -10.29
C ALA A 182 2.30 6.17 -10.93
N LEU A 183 1.30 5.31 -10.75
CA LEU A 183 -0.07 5.56 -11.19
C LEU A 183 -0.66 6.82 -10.53
N ALA A 184 -0.45 6.97 -9.22
CA ALA A 184 -0.90 8.14 -8.48
C ALA A 184 -0.18 9.42 -8.95
N ALA A 185 1.12 9.34 -9.23
CA ALA A 185 1.90 10.48 -9.74
C ALA A 185 1.43 10.91 -11.15
N GLU A 186 1.19 9.96 -12.06
CA GLU A 186 0.60 10.22 -13.36
C GLU A 186 -0.78 10.88 -13.22
N ALA A 187 -1.65 10.30 -12.42
CA ALA A 187 -3.00 10.79 -12.19
C ALA A 187 -3.04 12.18 -11.53
N ALA A 188 -2.02 12.51 -10.74
CA ALA A 188 -1.85 13.82 -10.09
C ALA A 188 -1.28 14.89 -11.05
N GLY A 189 -0.75 14.53 -12.22
CA GLY A 189 -0.31 15.49 -13.23
C GLY A 189 1.11 15.33 -13.76
N CYS A 190 1.86 14.32 -13.32
CA CYS A 190 3.17 14.03 -13.91
C CYS A 190 3.04 13.73 -15.40
N SER A 191 3.88 14.37 -16.20
CA SER A 191 3.93 14.18 -17.66
C SER A 191 4.64 12.89 -18.05
N LYS A 192 5.60 12.46 -17.22
CA LYS A 192 6.36 11.21 -17.37
C LYS A 192 6.75 10.66 -16.00
N VAL A 193 6.64 9.35 -15.84
CA VAL A 193 7.07 8.64 -14.62
C VAL A 193 7.95 7.47 -15.02
N TYR A 194 9.20 7.48 -14.56
CA TYR A 194 10.13 6.38 -14.70
C TYR A 194 10.00 5.45 -13.49
N ILE A 195 10.09 4.14 -13.71
CA ILE A 195 10.04 3.14 -12.63
C ILE A 195 11.24 2.21 -12.79
N ALA A 196 12.13 2.23 -11.80
CA ALA A 196 13.37 1.44 -11.83
C ALA A 196 13.28 0.23 -10.90
N ASP A 197 13.58 -0.97 -11.41
CA ASP A 197 13.63 -2.19 -10.61
C ASP A 197 14.69 -3.16 -11.13
N ILE A 198 15.20 -4.01 -10.23
CA ILE A 198 16.09 -5.14 -10.57
C ILE A 198 15.33 -6.36 -11.10
N LYS A 199 14.01 -6.43 -10.87
CA LYS A 199 13.17 -7.54 -11.34
C LYS A 199 12.59 -7.23 -12.71
N LYS A 200 13.19 -7.85 -13.74
CA LYS A 200 12.75 -7.65 -15.14
C LYS A 200 11.26 -7.90 -15.34
N GLY A 201 10.68 -8.92 -14.68
CA GLY A 201 9.25 -9.21 -14.79
C GLY A 201 8.33 -8.07 -14.32
N LYS A 202 8.77 -7.22 -13.36
CA LYS A 202 8.04 -6.01 -12.95
C LYS A 202 8.06 -4.94 -14.05
N ILE A 203 9.20 -4.76 -14.70
CA ILE A 203 9.37 -3.81 -15.80
C ILE A 203 8.52 -4.24 -17.01
N GLU A 204 8.54 -5.52 -17.36
CA GLU A 204 7.70 -6.08 -18.43
C GLU A 204 6.21 -5.94 -18.11
N PHE A 205 5.81 -6.09 -16.84
CA PHE A 205 4.43 -5.88 -16.40
C PHE A 205 3.98 -4.44 -16.65
N ILE A 206 4.81 -3.45 -16.29
CA ILE A 206 4.51 -2.01 -16.49
C ILE A 206 4.30 -1.74 -17.97
N SER A 207 5.23 -2.16 -18.83
CA SER A 207 5.18 -1.93 -20.28
C SER A 207 3.98 -2.59 -20.94
N ARG A 208 3.49 -3.70 -20.39
CA ARG A 208 2.34 -4.45 -20.94
C ARG A 208 1.00 -3.84 -20.60
N HIS A 209 0.87 -3.26 -19.40
CA HIS A 209 -0.42 -2.92 -18.83
C HIS A 209 -0.69 -1.42 -18.75
N TYR A 210 0.34 -0.59 -18.91
CA TYR A 210 0.20 0.86 -18.77
C TYR A 210 0.72 1.60 -20.01
N ASN A 211 0.35 2.86 -20.11
CA ASN A 211 0.69 3.71 -21.26
C ASN A 211 2.14 4.21 -21.22
N ASP A 212 2.56 4.88 -22.29
CA ASP A 212 3.92 5.38 -22.47
C ASP A 212 4.37 6.45 -21.46
N LYS A 213 3.45 6.97 -20.64
CA LYS A 213 3.83 7.89 -19.55
C LYS A 213 4.52 7.18 -18.41
N LEU A 214 4.26 5.88 -18.22
CA LEU A 214 4.97 5.03 -17.28
C LEU A 214 6.04 4.24 -18.01
N GLU A 215 7.30 4.54 -17.75
CA GLU A 215 8.44 3.94 -18.44
C GLU A 215 9.34 3.14 -17.46
N GLY A 216 9.47 1.86 -17.73
CA GLY A 216 10.27 0.95 -16.90
C GLY A 216 11.76 1.03 -17.21
N ILE A 217 12.60 0.99 -16.17
CA ILE A 217 14.06 0.92 -16.25
C ILE A 217 14.52 -0.41 -15.61
N ASP A 218 15.05 -1.31 -16.43
CA ASP A 218 15.61 -2.58 -15.97
C ASP A 218 17.06 -2.37 -15.49
N LEU A 219 17.24 -2.37 -14.18
CA LEU A 219 18.54 -2.12 -13.52
C LEU A 219 19.55 -3.24 -13.74
N ASN A 220 19.19 -4.38 -14.35
CA ASN A 220 20.15 -5.38 -14.78
C ASN A 220 20.81 -5.02 -16.12
N GLN A 221 20.23 -4.11 -16.89
CA GLN A 221 20.74 -3.68 -18.19
C GLN A 221 21.51 -2.36 -18.13
N THR A 222 21.09 -1.45 -17.25
CA THR A 222 21.69 -0.12 -17.10
C THR A 222 21.34 0.44 -15.71
N ASP A 223 22.20 1.28 -15.17
CA ASP A 223 21.82 2.10 -14.02
C ASP A 223 20.92 3.28 -14.43
N ILE A 224 20.33 3.96 -13.45
CA ILE A 224 19.41 5.07 -13.69
C ILE A 224 20.12 6.24 -14.39
N SER A 225 21.36 6.54 -13.99
CA SER A 225 22.14 7.64 -14.58
C SER A 225 22.46 7.39 -16.05
N GLY A 226 22.94 6.19 -16.39
CA GLY A 226 23.22 5.79 -17.77
C GLY A 226 21.95 5.74 -18.63
N TYR A 227 20.81 5.33 -18.04
CA TYR A 227 19.53 5.39 -18.72
C TYR A 227 19.11 6.82 -19.05
N PHE A 228 19.20 7.72 -18.07
CA PHE A 228 18.87 9.14 -18.24
C PHE A 228 19.79 9.81 -19.27
N GLU A 229 21.10 9.55 -19.21
CA GLU A 229 22.05 10.07 -20.21
C GLU A 229 21.68 9.64 -21.62
N LYS A 230 21.42 8.35 -21.84
CA LYS A 230 20.99 7.82 -23.15
C LYS A 230 19.70 8.44 -23.67
N LYS A 231 18.79 8.83 -22.78
CA LYS A 231 17.50 9.47 -23.11
C LYS A 231 17.58 11.00 -23.19
N GLY A 232 18.72 11.60 -22.83
CA GLY A 232 18.87 13.06 -22.73
C GLY A 232 18.11 13.67 -21.55
N VAL A 233 17.79 12.88 -20.52
CA VAL A 233 17.11 13.32 -19.29
C VAL A 233 18.16 13.83 -18.30
N LYS A 234 18.10 15.12 -17.96
CA LYS A 234 19.05 15.74 -17.02
C LYS A 234 18.73 15.49 -15.55
N GLY A 235 17.56 14.97 -15.25
CA GLY A 235 17.00 14.68 -13.93
C GLY A 235 15.50 14.79 -13.95
N VAL A 236 14.87 14.47 -12.84
CA VAL A 236 13.42 14.53 -12.63
C VAL A 236 13.06 15.51 -11.51
N ASP A 237 11.82 16.00 -11.51
CA ASP A 237 11.31 16.93 -10.51
C ASP A 237 11.07 16.22 -9.17
N ILE A 238 10.73 14.93 -9.23
CA ILE A 238 10.34 14.15 -8.04
C ILE A 238 10.98 12.76 -8.08
N VAL A 239 11.58 12.35 -6.95
CA VAL A 239 11.96 10.95 -6.72
C VAL A 239 11.10 10.36 -5.61
N PHE A 240 10.40 9.28 -5.90
CA PHE A 240 9.70 8.45 -4.93
C PHE A 240 10.56 7.23 -4.59
N GLU A 241 11.07 7.16 -3.38
CA GLU A 241 11.82 6.00 -2.91
C GLU A 241 10.83 4.97 -2.33
N ALA A 242 10.57 3.89 -3.05
CA ALA A 242 9.62 2.82 -2.69
C ALA A 242 10.27 1.44 -2.58
N SER A 243 11.58 1.34 -2.72
CA SER A 243 12.31 0.07 -2.64
C SER A 243 12.76 -0.30 -1.23
N GLY A 244 12.98 0.70 -0.36
CA GLY A 244 13.63 0.53 0.95
C GLY A 244 15.10 0.10 0.85
N SER A 245 15.72 0.18 -0.33
CA SER A 245 17.11 -0.24 -0.55
C SER A 245 18.08 0.87 -0.14
N VAL A 246 18.99 0.57 0.80
CA VAL A 246 20.05 1.50 1.23
C VAL A 246 20.89 1.99 0.05
N LYS A 247 21.15 1.14 -0.95
CA LYS A 247 21.97 1.48 -2.12
C LYS A 247 21.38 2.61 -2.98
N VAL A 248 20.06 2.77 -3.00
CA VAL A 248 19.41 3.83 -3.78
C VAL A 248 19.82 5.21 -3.25
N PHE A 249 20.02 5.34 -1.94
CA PHE A 249 20.32 6.61 -1.30
C PHE A 249 21.71 7.15 -1.65
N GLU A 250 22.65 6.30 -2.08
CA GLU A 250 24.01 6.72 -2.48
C GLU A 250 23.98 7.72 -3.64
N ASN A 251 23.00 7.61 -4.54
CA ASN A 251 22.90 8.42 -5.76
C ASN A 251 21.58 9.21 -5.89
N ILE A 252 20.67 9.09 -4.92
CA ILE A 252 19.29 9.62 -5.05
C ILE A 252 19.24 11.13 -5.37
N CYS A 253 20.18 11.92 -4.80
CA CYS A 253 20.28 13.36 -5.05
C CYS A 253 20.68 13.68 -6.50
N SER A 254 21.43 12.78 -7.16
CA SER A 254 21.88 12.99 -8.55
C SER A 254 20.74 12.92 -9.55
N TYR A 255 19.69 12.16 -9.25
CA TYR A 255 18.52 11.98 -10.14
C TYR A 255 17.59 13.19 -10.17
N LEU A 256 17.70 14.12 -9.20
CA LEU A 256 16.83 15.27 -9.07
C LEU A 256 17.40 16.52 -9.77
N VAL A 257 16.53 17.28 -10.41
CA VAL A 257 16.84 18.64 -10.87
C VAL A 257 16.96 19.60 -9.66
N PRO A 258 17.58 20.79 -9.81
CA PRO A 258 17.51 21.84 -8.78
C PRO A 258 16.07 22.17 -8.38
N GLY A 259 15.81 22.33 -7.07
CA GLY A 259 14.47 22.51 -6.53
C GLY A 259 13.62 21.21 -6.45
N GLY A 260 14.23 20.07 -6.78
CA GLY A 260 13.55 18.78 -6.80
C GLY A 260 13.10 18.29 -5.42
N ARG A 261 12.21 17.32 -5.42
CA ARG A 261 11.54 16.78 -4.22
C ARG A 261 11.76 15.29 -4.11
N MET A 262 12.08 14.83 -2.92
CA MET A 262 12.25 13.42 -2.59
C MET A 262 11.14 12.99 -1.64
N VAL A 263 10.42 11.91 -1.93
CA VAL A 263 9.41 11.33 -1.05
C VAL A 263 9.83 9.92 -0.65
N LEU A 264 10.05 9.72 0.63
CA LEU A 264 10.48 8.44 1.19
C LEU A 264 9.27 7.62 1.61
N ILE A 265 9.10 6.47 0.98
CA ILE A 265 7.97 5.53 1.15
C ILE A 265 8.48 4.20 1.69
N GLY A 266 9.55 3.69 1.07
CA GLY A 266 10.20 2.44 1.47
C GLY A 266 10.81 2.54 2.87
N MET A 267 10.80 1.43 3.61
CA MET A 267 11.40 1.36 4.94
C MET A 267 12.76 0.66 4.85
N PRO A 268 13.90 1.39 4.89
CA PRO A 268 15.21 0.78 4.90
C PRO A 268 15.46 0.04 6.22
N SER A 269 16.28 -1.00 6.16
CA SER A 269 16.60 -1.83 7.34
C SER A 269 17.54 -1.16 8.35
N GLY A 270 18.05 0.03 8.05
CA GLY A 270 18.96 0.79 8.89
C GLY A 270 19.18 2.21 8.41
N PRO A 271 20.10 2.97 8.99
CA PRO A 271 20.45 4.31 8.55
C PRO A 271 20.88 4.35 7.08
N VAL A 272 20.51 5.42 6.38
CA VAL A 272 20.83 5.63 4.96
C VAL A 272 21.75 6.82 4.78
N PRO A 273 22.71 6.76 3.82
CA PRO A 273 23.56 7.89 3.51
C PRO A 273 22.77 8.94 2.72
N LEU A 274 22.89 10.21 3.12
CA LEU A 274 22.36 11.33 2.36
C LEU A 274 23.46 12.38 2.19
N ASP A 275 23.73 12.78 0.95
CA ASP A 275 24.65 13.86 0.64
C ASP A 275 23.98 15.22 0.88
N VAL A 276 24.11 15.73 2.10
CA VAL A 276 23.50 16.99 2.52
C VAL A 276 24.06 18.19 1.71
N VAL A 277 25.33 18.15 1.29
CA VAL A 277 25.93 19.23 0.47
C VAL A 277 25.29 19.24 -0.93
N ALA A 278 25.15 18.07 -1.56
CA ALA A 278 24.46 17.97 -2.84
C ALA A 278 23.00 18.43 -2.76
N MET A 279 22.32 18.15 -1.63
CA MET A 279 20.98 18.64 -1.37
C MET A 279 20.92 20.17 -1.27
N GLN A 280 21.84 20.76 -0.53
CA GLN A 280 21.91 22.22 -0.35
C GLN A 280 22.19 22.94 -1.67
N ILE A 281 23.15 22.44 -2.49
CA ILE A 281 23.48 23.02 -3.79
C ILE A 281 22.28 23.04 -4.76
N LYS A 282 21.39 22.03 -4.65
CA LYS A 282 20.20 21.91 -5.49
C LYS A 282 18.92 22.42 -4.81
N GLU A 283 18.97 22.89 -3.56
CA GLU A 283 17.79 23.24 -2.74
C GLU A 283 16.73 22.13 -2.73
N LEU A 284 17.15 20.86 -2.53
CA LEU A 284 16.25 19.72 -2.53
C LEU A 284 15.41 19.68 -1.26
N SER A 285 14.15 19.25 -1.38
CA SER A 285 13.30 18.97 -0.23
C SER A 285 13.04 17.47 -0.05
N ILE A 286 12.89 17.04 1.22
CA ILE A 286 12.54 15.66 1.59
C ILE A 286 11.20 15.68 2.28
N GLU A 287 10.30 14.80 1.84
CA GLU A 287 9.07 14.44 2.50
C GLU A 287 9.14 12.98 2.92
N THR A 288 8.53 12.66 4.05
CA THR A 288 8.34 11.27 4.47
C THR A 288 6.89 10.96 4.61
N ILE A 289 6.51 9.71 4.39
CA ILE A 289 5.16 9.25 4.65
C ILE A 289 5.17 8.06 5.61
N PHE A 290 4.11 7.97 6.40
CA PHE A 290 3.79 6.79 7.18
C PHE A 290 2.29 6.54 7.06
N ARG A 291 1.90 5.44 6.40
CA ARG A 291 0.50 5.20 6.05
C ARG A 291 -0.09 6.37 5.23
N TYR A 292 -1.29 6.84 5.56
CA TYR A 292 -2.02 7.91 4.85
C TYR A 292 -3.07 8.53 5.78
N VAL A 293 -3.67 9.65 5.32
CA VAL A 293 -4.70 10.39 6.06
C VAL A 293 -5.75 10.90 5.08
N ASN A 294 -7.05 10.65 5.36
CA ASN A 294 -8.19 11.20 4.62
C ASN A 294 -8.09 11.02 3.09
N ILE A 295 -7.61 9.86 2.61
CA ILE A 295 -7.30 9.64 1.20
C ILE A 295 -8.24 8.64 0.52
N TYR A 296 -8.92 7.76 1.27
CA TYR A 296 -9.78 6.70 0.73
C TYR A 296 -10.87 7.20 -0.23
N PRO A 297 -11.66 8.25 0.11
CA PRO A 297 -12.68 8.76 -0.82
C PRO A 297 -12.09 9.22 -2.16
N LEU A 298 -10.91 9.84 -2.13
CA LEU A 298 -10.22 10.27 -3.35
C LEU A 298 -9.82 9.06 -4.20
N VAL A 299 -9.18 8.05 -3.59
CA VAL A 299 -8.76 6.82 -4.28
C VAL A 299 -9.95 6.10 -4.91
N ILE A 300 -11.03 5.90 -4.14
CA ILE A 300 -12.26 5.26 -4.64
C ILE A 300 -12.81 6.00 -5.86
N ASN A 301 -12.90 7.34 -5.80
CA ASN A 301 -13.37 8.17 -6.90
C ASN A 301 -12.46 8.07 -8.13
N MET A 302 -11.15 8.01 -7.94
CA MET A 302 -10.17 7.88 -9.03
C MET A 302 -10.26 6.49 -9.71
N ILE A 303 -10.47 5.42 -8.94
CA ILE A 303 -10.71 4.07 -9.48
C ILE A 303 -12.06 4.06 -10.23
N ALA A 304 -13.12 4.52 -9.58
CA ALA A 304 -14.47 4.51 -10.16
C ALA A 304 -14.59 5.34 -11.45
N SER A 305 -13.85 6.43 -11.56
CA SER A 305 -13.79 7.26 -12.77
C SER A 305 -12.86 6.73 -13.87
N GLY A 306 -12.13 5.63 -13.62
CA GLY A 306 -11.15 5.06 -14.53
C GLY A 306 -9.84 5.84 -14.65
N LYS A 307 -9.62 6.87 -13.82
CA LYS A 307 -8.36 7.63 -13.79
C LYS A 307 -7.21 6.82 -13.18
N LEU A 308 -7.52 5.88 -12.28
CA LEU A 308 -6.59 4.89 -11.76
C LEU A 308 -7.03 3.50 -12.22
N ASN A 309 -6.32 2.94 -13.20
CA ASN A 309 -6.54 1.56 -13.65
C ASN A 309 -5.75 0.59 -12.77
N VAL A 310 -6.34 0.15 -11.68
CA VAL A 310 -5.72 -0.76 -10.69
C VAL A 310 -6.00 -2.24 -10.97
N LYS A 311 -6.97 -2.55 -11.84
CA LYS A 311 -7.40 -3.91 -12.14
C LYS A 311 -6.27 -4.85 -12.58
N PRO A 312 -5.30 -4.44 -13.43
CA PRO A 312 -4.19 -5.29 -13.82
C PRO A 312 -3.27 -5.68 -12.67
N LEU A 313 -3.26 -4.93 -11.56
CA LEU A 313 -2.40 -5.22 -10.41
C LEU A 313 -2.73 -6.56 -9.75
N VAL A 314 -3.98 -7.01 -9.82
CA VAL A 314 -4.41 -8.33 -9.34
C VAL A 314 -3.89 -9.38 -10.31
N THR A 315 -2.71 -9.92 -10.04
CA THR A 315 -2.05 -10.88 -10.93
C THR A 315 -2.31 -12.32 -10.54
N ARG A 316 -2.72 -12.56 -9.30
CA ARG A 316 -3.03 -13.90 -8.80
C ARG A 316 -4.08 -13.86 -7.70
N VAL A 317 -5.01 -14.81 -7.75
CA VAL A 317 -6.08 -14.96 -6.77
C VAL A 317 -6.08 -16.37 -6.22
N TYR A 318 -6.20 -16.50 -4.90
CA TYR A 318 -6.39 -17.77 -4.20
C TYR A 318 -7.71 -17.76 -3.46
N SER A 319 -8.29 -18.95 -3.25
CA SER A 319 -9.41 -19.12 -2.34
C SER A 319 -8.94 -18.98 -0.88
N PHE A 320 -9.85 -18.66 0.03
CA PHE A 320 -9.52 -18.63 1.46
C PHE A 320 -9.01 -19.99 1.98
N ALA A 321 -9.51 -21.08 1.44
CA ALA A 321 -9.03 -22.44 1.77
C ALA A 321 -7.55 -22.65 1.38
N ASP A 322 -7.06 -21.95 0.36
CA ASP A 322 -5.68 -22.01 -0.12
C ASP A 322 -4.78 -20.89 0.43
N SER A 323 -5.22 -20.16 1.47
CA SER A 323 -4.48 -19.00 1.99
C SER A 323 -3.04 -19.34 2.41
N ILE A 324 -2.79 -20.53 2.97
CA ILE A 324 -1.42 -20.97 3.32
C ILE A 324 -0.56 -21.07 2.07
N LYS A 325 -1.07 -21.71 0.99
CA LYS A 325 -0.36 -21.78 -0.29
C LYS A 325 -0.10 -20.40 -0.89
N ALA A 326 -1.04 -19.47 -0.71
CA ALA A 326 -0.88 -18.09 -1.17
C ALA A 326 0.29 -17.39 -0.46
N PHE A 327 0.42 -17.57 0.85
CA PHE A 327 1.54 -17.02 1.63
C PHE A 327 2.87 -17.70 1.32
N ASP A 328 2.90 -19.03 1.18
CA ASP A 328 4.10 -19.76 0.76
C ASP A 328 4.59 -19.27 -0.60
N TYR A 329 3.66 -19.05 -1.54
CA TYR A 329 3.99 -18.49 -2.84
C TYR A 329 4.45 -17.02 -2.74
N ALA A 330 3.75 -16.18 -1.98
CA ALA A 330 4.14 -14.79 -1.77
C ALA A 330 5.55 -14.67 -1.15
N ALA A 331 5.91 -15.58 -0.25
CA ALA A 331 7.23 -15.65 0.38
C ALA A 331 8.38 -15.93 -0.60
N THR A 332 8.10 -16.49 -1.78
CA THR A 332 9.10 -16.62 -2.85
C THR A 332 9.45 -15.30 -3.53
N LEU A 333 8.74 -14.22 -3.20
CA LEU A 333 8.86 -12.88 -3.81
C LEU A 333 8.77 -12.96 -5.35
N PRO A 334 7.66 -13.45 -5.90
CA PRO A 334 7.55 -13.79 -7.32
C PRO A 334 7.84 -12.59 -8.21
N GLU A 335 8.61 -12.80 -9.26
CA GLU A 335 9.07 -11.74 -10.14
C GLU A 335 7.94 -11.14 -11.00
N LYS A 336 7.01 -11.99 -11.43
CA LYS A 336 5.95 -11.62 -12.38
C LYS A 336 4.66 -11.15 -11.72
N ASP A 337 4.41 -11.50 -10.45
CA ASP A 337 3.18 -11.13 -9.75
C ASP A 337 3.35 -9.81 -9.00
N VAL A 338 2.36 -8.94 -9.08
CA VAL A 338 2.33 -7.63 -8.42
C VAL A 338 1.52 -7.68 -7.14
N LYS A 339 0.25 -8.08 -7.23
CA LYS A 339 -0.62 -8.26 -6.07
C LYS A 339 -1.24 -9.66 -6.10
N ILE A 340 -1.08 -10.34 -4.99
CA ILE A 340 -1.72 -11.63 -4.72
C ILE A 340 -2.92 -11.35 -3.81
N MET A 341 -4.08 -11.86 -4.21
CA MET A 341 -5.32 -11.70 -3.46
C MET A 341 -5.78 -13.05 -2.88
N ILE A 342 -6.49 -12.98 -1.78
CA ILE A 342 -7.24 -14.08 -1.18
C ILE A 342 -8.71 -13.68 -1.19
N ASP A 343 -9.55 -14.44 -1.92
CA ASP A 343 -10.99 -14.23 -1.95
C ASP A 343 -11.67 -15.17 -0.96
N LEU A 344 -12.58 -14.61 -0.15
CA LEU A 344 -13.39 -15.31 0.83
C LEU A 344 -14.81 -15.42 0.28
N GLU A 345 -15.36 -16.66 0.25
CA GLU A 345 -16.69 -16.95 -0.25
C GLU A 345 -17.83 -16.36 0.62
#